data_2b681a68e7c4c84c9b8f0550ba8e33a1
#
_entry.id   2b681a68e7c4c84c9b8f0550ba8e33a1
#
_cell.length_a   1.000
_cell.length_b   1.000
_cell.length_c   1.000
_cell.angle_alpha   90.00
_cell.angle_beta   90.00
_cell.angle_gamma   90.00
#
_symmetry.space_group_name_H-M   'P 1'
#
loop_
_entity.id
_entity.type
_entity.pdbx_description
1 polymer ?
#
loop_
_entity_poly.entity_id
_entity_poly.type
_entity_poly.pdbx_seq_one_letter_code
_entity_poly.pdbx_strand_id
1 'polypeptide(L)'
;MPDPARILSESYAFRRALEPQILLQPGFRLDRDWAQKAREEHSRLRRKAWRAGDGVRFHAVNADFHAQLAKSSGNRAMLRAVERHNQLRQFLIGGWDYPMEQVHSAIDDHLEILAALEAGYADKAAALMLHHLTQSASQSQKEEAA
;
A
#
# COMPACT_ATOMS: atom_id res chain seq x y z
N MET A 1 25.57 2.88 11.96
CA MET A 1 24.17 3.24 11.64
C MET A 1 23.73 2.50 10.39
N PRO A 2 22.58 1.84 10.42
CA PRO A 2 22.06 1.21 9.21
C PRO A 2 21.73 2.27 8.17
N ASP A 3 22.05 1.96 6.92
CA ASP A 3 21.75 2.81 5.79
C ASP A 3 20.23 2.88 5.55
N PRO A 4 19.62 4.07 5.54
CA PRO A 4 18.18 4.22 5.28
C PRO A 4 17.71 3.56 3.99
N ALA A 5 18.49 3.63 2.91
CA ALA A 5 18.17 3.01 1.64
C ALA A 5 18.07 1.48 1.77
N ARG A 6 19.00 0.89 2.51
CA ARG A 6 19.00 -0.54 2.78
C ARG A 6 17.79 -0.95 3.62
N ILE A 7 17.48 -0.19 4.67
CA ILE A 7 16.32 -0.45 5.53
C ILE A 7 15.05 -0.43 4.69
N LEU A 8 14.89 0.56 3.83
CA LEU A 8 13.71 0.68 2.97
C LEU A 8 13.63 -0.49 1.97
N SER A 9 14.74 -0.86 1.37
CA SER A 9 14.82 -2.00 0.43
C SER A 9 14.45 -3.32 1.12
N GLU A 10 14.95 -3.56 2.32
CA GLU A 10 14.62 -4.74 3.11
C GLU A 10 13.15 -4.75 3.53
N SER A 11 12.60 -3.58 3.86
CA SER A 11 11.17 -3.43 4.17
C SER A 11 10.29 -3.81 3.00
N TYR A 12 10.61 -3.34 1.79
CA TYR A 12 9.85 -3.72 0.60
C TYR A 12 9.98 -5.21 0.28
N ALA A 13 11.16 -5.80 0.45
CA ALA A 13 11.34 -7.24 0.26
C ALA A 13 10.45 -8.04 1.23
N PHE A 14 10.40 -7.63 2.48
CA PHE A 14 9.52 -8.24 3.49
C PHE A 14 8.04 -8.08 3.11
N ARG A 15 7.64 -6.90 2.70
CA ARG A 15 6.25 -6.62 2.32
C ARG A 15 5.82 -7.43 1.11
N ARG A 16 6.69 -7.61 0.11
CA ARG A 16 6.40 -8.47 -1.04
C ARG A 16 6.20 -9.93 -0.65
N ALA A 17 6.88 -10.40 0.38
CA ALA A 17 6.70 -11.76 0.91
C ALA A 17 5.44 -11.90 1.76
N LEU A 18 5.07 -10.85 2.50
CA LEU A 18 3.98 -10.90 3.47
C LEU A 18 2.62 -10.51 2.88
N GLU A 19 2.52 -9.34 2.24
CA GLU A 19 1.21 -8.74 1.95
C GLU A 19 0.38 -9.52 0.92
N PRO A 20 0.95 -10.13 -0.14
CA PRO A 20 0.17 -11.02 -0.98
C PRO A 20 -0.43 -12.22 -0.22
N GLN A 21 0.32 -12.76 0.74
CA GLN A 21 -0.13 -13.90 1.56
C GLN A 21 -1.24 -13.53 2.54
N ILE A 22 -1.30 -12.27 2.97
CA ILE A 22 -2.40 -11.77 3.81
C ILE A 22 -3.74 -11.98 3.11
N LEU A 23 -3.82 -11.68 1.82
CA LEU A 23 -5.05 -11.79 1.03
C LEU A 23 -5.47 -13.24 0.79
N LEU A 24 -4.54 -14.19 0.96
CA LEU A 24 -4.76 -15.63 0.76
C LEU A 24 -5.07 -16.37 2.06
N GLN A 25 -5.09 -15.67 3.20
CA GLN A 25 -5.38 -16.32 4.47
C GLN A 25 -6.80 -16.91 4.49
N PRO A 26 -6.99 -18.14 5.01
CA PRO A 26 -8.33 -18.75 5.06
C PRO A 26 -9.37 -17.93 5.82
N GLY A 27 -8.93 -17.14 6.80
CA GLY A 27 -9.79 -16.26 7.57
C GLY A 27 -10.00 -14.88 6.98
N PHE A 28 -9.46 -14.60 5.79
CA PHE A 28 -9.61 -13.27 5.17
C PHE A 28 -11.08 -12.97 4.87
N ARG A 29 -11.55 -11.83 5.36
CA ARG A 29 -12.92 -11.33 5.14
C ARG A 29 -12.85 -9.86 4.79
N LEU A 30 -13.13 -9.53 3.54
CA LEU A 30 -13.15 -8.13 3.10
C LEU A 30 -14.28 -7.39 3.81
N ASP A 31 -13.92 -6.28 4.47
CA ASP A 31 -14.91 -5.34 5.00
C ASP A 31 -15.44 -4.50 3.83
N ARG A 32 -16.64 -4.80 3.38
CA ARG A 32 -17.22 -4.18 2.20
C ARG A 32 -17.58 -2.71 2.39
N ASP A 33 -17.94 -2.32 3.61
CA ASP A 33 -18.21 -0.91 3.93
C ASP A 33 -16.90 -0.10 3.86
N TRP A 34 -15.84 -0.64 4.43
CA TRP A 34 -14.52 -0.02 4.30
C TRP A 34 -14.07 0.03 2.84
N ALA A 35 -14.24 -1.03 2.08
CA ALA A 35 -13.84 -1.11 0.68
C ALA A 35 -14.53 -0.03 -0.16
N GLN A 36 -15.82 0.21 0.08
CA GLN A 36 -16.56 1.28 -0.60
C GLN A 36 -16.00 2.65 -0.26
N LYS A 37 -15.75 2.93 1.01
CA LYS A 37 -15.15 4.19 1.46
C LYS A 37 -13.75 4.39 0.89
N ALA A 38 -12.94 3.33 0.88
CA ALA A 38 -11.59 3.35 0.29
C ALA A 38 -11.66 3.66 -1.20
N ARG A 39 -12.59 3.04 -1.93
CA ARG A 39 -12.80 3.29 -3.35
C ARG A 39 -13.16 4.76 -3.61
N GLU A 40 -14.07 5.31 -2.83
CA GLU A 40 -14.48 6.71 -2.94
C GLU A 40 -13.32 7.67 -2.65
N GLU A 41 -12.57 7.41 -1.60
CA GLU A 41 -11.40 8.20 -1.21
C GLU A 41 -10.31 8.16 -2.30
N HIS A 42 -9.97 6.97 -2.79
CA HIS A 42 -8.98 6.78 -3.85
C HIS A 42 -9.41 7.47 -5.14
N SER A 43 -10.68 7.33 -5.51
CA SER A 43 -11.23 7.97 -6.71
C SER A 43 -11.22 9.49 -6.61
N ARG A 44 -11.47 10.02 -5.41
CA ARG A 44 -11.42 11.46 -5.15
C ARG A 44 -9.99 12.00 -5.29
N LEU A 45 -9.02 11.29 -4.70
CA LEU A 45 -7.59 11.66 -4.84
C LEU A 45 -7.12 11.55 -6.29
N ARG A 46 -7.63 10.57 -7.04
CA ARG A 46 -7.27 10.35 -8.44
C ARG A 46 -7.67 11.52 -9.33
N ARG A 47 -8.81 12.14 -9.03
CA ARG A 47 -9.36 13.27 -9.81
C ARG A 47 -8.91 14.63 -9.33
N LYS A 48 -8.37 14.71 -8.12
CA LYS A 48 -8.01 15.97 -7.48
C LYS A 48 -6.81 16.61 -8.16
N ALA A 49 -6.84 17.94 -8.30
CA ALA A 49 -5.64 18.71 -8.63
C ALA A 49 -4.67 18.66 -7.45
N TRP A 50 -3.47 18.17 -7.69
CA TRP A 50 -2.47 17.97 -6.64
C TRP A 50 -1.89 19.28 -6.16
N ARG A 51 -1.82 19.45 -4.84
CA ARG A 51 -1.26 20.62 -4.17
C ARG A 51 -0.17 20.21 -3.19
N ALA A 52 0.66 21.16 -2.79
CA ALA A 52 1.62 20.97 -1.70
C ALA A 52 0.88 20.48 -0.44
N GLY A 53 1.40 19.43 0.20
CA GLY A 53 0.80 18.81 1.38
C GLY A 53 -0.13 17.64 1.08
N ASP A 54 -0.58 17.47 -0.15
CA ASP A 54 -1.43 16.33 -0.54
C ASP A 54 -0.66 15.00 -0.45
N GLY A 55 0.67 15.03 -0.51
CA GLY A 55 1.51 13.86 -0.29
C GLY A 55 1.34 13.24 1.08
N VAL A 56 1.19 14.06 2.13
CA VAL A 56 0.93 13.58 3.49
C VAL A 56 -0.41 12.86 3.55
N ARG A 57 -1.44 13.42 2.91
CA ARG A 57 -2.77 12.82 2.85
C ARG A 57 -2.74 11.49 2.09
N PHE A 58 -2.08 11.45 0.94
CA PHE A 58 -1.92 10.23 0.18
C PHE A 58 -1.18 9.16 0.99
N HIS A 59 -0.12 9.54 1.70
CA HIS A 59 0.62 8.63 2.56
C HIS A 59 -0.30 7.98 3.61
N ALA A 60 -1.16 8.78 4.26
CA ALA A 60 -2.11 8.28 5.24
C ALA A 60 -3.13 7.32 4.62
N VAL A 61 -3.66 7.65 3.45
CA VAL A 61 -4.60 6.80 2.71
C VAL A 61 -3.94 5.48 2.30
N ASN A 62 -2.69 5.54 1.82
CA ASN A 62 -1.92 4.37 1.43
C ASN A 62 -1.63 3.45 2.63
N ALA A 63 -1.20 4.02 3.76
CA ALA A 63 -0.96 3.27 4.99
C ALA A 63 -2.24 2.59 5.50
N ASP A 64 -3.36 3.31 5.50
CA ASP A 64 -4.65 2.76 5.90
C ASP A 64 -5.09 1.60 5.00
N PHE A 65 -4.93 1.74 3.70
CA PHE A 65 -5.28 0.70 2.73
C PHE A 65 -4.60 -0.64 3.07
N HIS A 66 -3.28 -0.62 3.26
CA HIS A 66 -2.52 -1.83 3.58
C HIS A 66 -2.85 -2.38 4.97
N ALA A 67 -3.02 -1.51 5.96
CA ALA A 67 -3.37 -1.93 7.32
C ALA A 67 -4.76 -2.55 7.40
N GLN A 68 -5.75 -1.99 6.72
CA GLN A 68 -7.11 -2.52 6.73
C GLN A 68 -7.21 -3.87 6.03
N LEU A 69 -6.47 -4.08 4.96
CA LEU A 69 -6.38 -5.42 4.34
C LEU A 69 -5.75 -6.43 5.30
N ALA A 70 -4.70 -6.04 6.01
CA ALA A 70 -4.09 -6.91 7.01
C ALA A 70 -5.05 -7.21 8.16
N LYS A 71 -5.82 -6.23 8.62
CA LYS A 71 -6.86 -6.40 9.63
C LYS A 71 -7.92 -7.41 9.16
N SER A 72 -8.28 -7.39 7.88
CA SER A 72 -9.26 -8.29 7.28
C SER A 72 -8.82 -9.75 7.27
N SER A 73 -7.53 -10.04 7.45
CA SER A 73 -7.01 -11.40 7.58
C SER A 73 -7.40 -12.06 8.90
N GLY A 74 -7.77 -11.28 9.92
CA GLY A 74 -7.99 -11.76 11.28
C GLY A 74 -6.71 -12.14 12.02
N ASN A 75 -5.54 -11.95 11.39
CA ASN A 75 -4.24 -12.30 11.97
C ASN A 75 -3.56 -11.06 12.54
N ARG A 76 -3.52 -10.97 13.87
CA ARG A 76 -2.95 -9.80 14.58
C ARG A 76 -1.47 -9.62 14.31
N ALA A 77 -0.72 -10.72 14.16
CA ALA A 77 0.72 -10.64 13.89
C ALA A 77 0.98 -10.00 12.51
N MET A 78 0.19 -10.37 11.52
CA MET A 78 0.27 -9.77 10.18
C MET A 78 -0.08 -8.29 10.20
N LEU A 79 -1.15 -7.92 10.92
CA LEU A 79 -1.53 -6.52 11.07
C LEU A 79 -0.43 -5.69 11.73
N ARG A 80 0.14 -6.19 12.82
CA ARG A 80 1.24 -5.49 13.51
C ARG A 80 2.46 -5.32 12.62
N ALA A 81 2.78 -6.34 11.82
CA ALA A 81 3.90 -6.25 10.88
C ALA A 81 3.67 -5.16 9.83
N VAL A 82 2.47 -5.10 9.24
CA VAL A 82 2.12 -4.06 8.28
C VAL A 82 2.16 -2.67 8.91
N GLU A 83 1.57 -2.50 10.08
CA GLU A 83 1.57 -1.22 10.81
C GLU A 83 3.00 -0.75 11.10
N ARG A 84 3.86 -1.67 11.54
CA ARG A 84 5.27 -1.36 11.82
C ARG A 84 5.99 -0.89 10.56
N HIS A 85 5.77 -1.55 9.43
CA HIS A 85 6.40 -1.15 8.17
C HIS A 85 5.81 0.16 7.62
N ASN A 86 4.54 0.44 7.86
CA ASN A 86 3.94 1.74 7.55
C ASN A 86 4.61 2.86 8.34
N GLN A 87 4.84 2.65 9.65
CA GLN A 87 5.54 3.62 10.50
C GLN A 87 6.97 3.85 10.05
N LEU A 88 7.68 2.77 9.72
CA LEU A 88 9.04 2.83 9.23
C LEU A 88 9.12 3.63 7.92
N ARG A 89 8.20 3.37 6.99
CA ARG A 89 8.12 4.09 5.72
C ARG A 89 7.82 5.57 5.95
N GLN A 90 6.91 5.89 6.83
CA GLN A 90 6.59 7.28 7.18
C GLN A 90 7.81 8.00 7.74
N PHE A 91 8.56 7.36 8.61
CA PHE A 91 9.79 7.91 9.18
C PHE A 91 10.85 8.18 8.11
N LEU A 92 11.02 7.25 7.17
CA LEU A 92 12.08 7.33 6.15
C LEU A 92 11.73 8.28 4.99
N ILE A 93 10.44 8.36 4.59
CA ILE A 93 10.03 9.09 3.38
C ILE A 93 8.83 10.01 3.58
N GLY A 94 8.37 10.21 4.81
CA GLY A 94 7.13 10.95 5.10
C GLY A 94 7.14 12.43 4.74
N GLY A 95 8.31 13.02 4.51
CA GLY A 95 8.45 14.42 4.08
C GLY A 95 8.58 14.61 2.57
N TRP A 96 8.51 13.53 1.80
CA TRP A 96 8.72 13.60 0.36
C TRP A 96 7.43 13.98 -0.37
N ASP A 97 7.56 14.85 -1.36
CA ASP A 97 6.51 15.08 -2.34
C ASP A 97 6.55 13.95 -3.36
N TYR A 98 5.47 13.17 -3.38
CA TYR A 98 5.33 12.09 -4.36
C TYR A 98 5.06 12.68 -5.74
N PRO A 99 5.77 12.24 -6.79
CA PRO A 99 5.38 12.59 -8.15
C PRO A 99 3.95 12.13 -8.44
N MET A 100 3.17 12.99 -9.10
CA MET A 100 1.76 12.74 -9.41
C MET A 100 1.55 11.37 -10.10
N GLU A 101 2.46 11.00 -11.01
CA GLU A 101 2.39 9.74 -11.75
C GLU A 101 2.47 8.53 -10.83
N GLN A 102 3.33 8.59 -9.79
CA GLN A 102 3.44 7.51 -8.80
C GLN A 102 2.19 7.39 -7.97
N VAL A 103 1.59 8.52 -7.58
CA VAL A 103 0.33 8.55 -6.82
C VAL A 103 -0.79 7.93 -7.65
N HIS A 104 -0.93 8.34 -8.90
CA HIS A 104 -1.94 7.82 -9.80
C HIS A 104 -1.77 6.31 -10.04
N SER A 105 -0.54 5.86 -10.24
CA SER A 105 -0.23 4.44 -10.41
C SER A 105 -0.60 3.63 -9.17
N ALA A 106 -0.26 4.12 -7.98
CA ALA A 106 -0.60 3.45 -6.72
C ALA A 106 -2.11 3.38 -6.52
N ILE A 107 -2.82 4.48 -6.79
CA ILE A 107 -4.29 4.52 -6.68
C ILE A 107 -4.92 3.50 -7.64
N ASP A 108 -4.49 3.47 -8.90
CA ASP A 108 -5.00 2.53 -9.89
C ASP A 108 -4.76 1.08 -9.45
N ASP A 109 -3.57 0.78 -8.92
CA ASP A 109 -3.26 -0.55 -8.36
C ASP A 109 -4.18 -0.91 -7.21
N HIS A 110 -4.41 0.01 -6.26
CA HIS A 110 -5.30 -0.21 -5.12
C HIS A 110 -6.73 -0.50 -5.58
N LEU A 111 -7.23 0.26 -6.55
CA LEU A 111 -8.59 0.06 -7.08
C LEU A 111 -8.73 -1.30 -7.77
N GLU A 112 -7.71 -1.76 -8.49
CA GLU A 112 -7.72 -3.09 -9.09
C GLU A 112 -7.70 -4.21 -8.05
N ILE A 113 -6.91 -4.05 -6.99
CA ILE A 113 -6.87 -5.00 -5.87
C ILE A 113 -8.25 -5.10 -5.21
N LEU A 114 -8.88 -3.96 -4.91
CA LEU A 114 -10.23 -3.93 -4.34
C LEU A 114 -11.24 -4.62 -5.24
N ALA A 115 -11.20 -4.35 -6.54
CA ALA A 115 -12.10 -4.97 -7.50
C ALA A 115 -11.96 -6.49 -7.52
N ALA A 116 -10.73 -7.01 -7.50
CA ALA A 116 -10.47 -8.44 -7.45
C ALA A 116 -10.98 -9.07 -6.16
N LEU A 117 -10.76 -8.42 -5.01
CA LEU A 117 -11.25 -8.90 -3.70
C LEU A 117 -12.79 -8.90 -3.64
N GLU A 118 -13.43 -7.85 -4.13
CA GLU A 118 -14.89 -7.75 -4.16
C GLU A 118 -15.52 -8.83 -5.05
N ALA A 119 -14.83 -9.20 -6.14
CA ALA A 119 -15.26 -10.26 -7.04
C ALA A 119 -14.96 -11.68 -6.52
N GLY A 120 -14.22 -11.81 -5.41
CA GLY A 120 -13.86 -13.10 -4.83
C GLY A 120 -12.62 -13.74 -5.45
N TYR A 121 -11.81 -12.98 -6.19
CA TYR A 121 -10.60 -13.47 -6.85
C TYR A 121 -9.35 -13.20 -6.00
N ALA A 122 -9.20 -13.94 -4.89
CA ALA A 122 -8.10 -13.74 -3.95
C ALA A 122 -6.71 -13.94 -4.60
N ASP A 123 -6.56 -14.96 -5.46
CA ASP A 123 -5.30 -15.22 -6.15
C ASP A 123 -4.90 -14.06 -7.06
N LYS A 124 -5.86 -13.50 -7.78
CA LYS A 124 -5.63 -12.33 -8.63
C LYS A 124 -5.26 -11.11 -7.78
N ALA A 125 -5.96 -10.89 -6.68
CA ALA A 125 -5.66 -9.79 -5.76
C ALA A 125 -4.23 -9.91 -5.20
N ALA A 126 -3.81 -11.12 -4.82
CA ALA A 126 -2.46 -11.37 -4.33
C ALA A 126 -1.39 -11.08 -5.40
N ALA A 127 -1.61 -11.48 -6.64
CA ALA A 127 -0.71 -11.20 -7.75
C ALA A 127 -0.62 -9.69 -8.03
N LEU A 128 -1.75 -8.97 -7.98
CA LEU A 128 -1.79 -7.52 -8.12
C LEU A 128 -1.07 -6.81 -6.98
N MET A 129 -1.20 -7.30 -5.75
CA MET A 129 -0.49 -6.76 -4.60
C MET A 129 1.03 -6.90 -4.75
N LEU A 130 1.49 -8.08 -5.19
CA LEU A 130 2.92 -8.29 -5.44
C LEU A 130 3.45 -7.33 -6.50
N HIS A 131 2.73 -7.17 -7.60
CA HIS A 131 3.08 -6.24 -8.66
C HIS A 131 3.15 -4.79 -8.14
N HIS A 132 2.14 -4.37 -7.39
CA HIS A 132 2.06 -3.05 -6.77
C HIS A 132 3.29 -2.76 -5.89
N LEU A 133 3.63 -3.68 -4.99
CA LEU A 133 4.77 -3.51 -4.09
C LEU A 133 6.11 -3.54 -4.85
N THR A 134 6.22 -4.32 -5.91
CA THR A 134 7.40 -4.37 -6.76
C THR A 134 7.62 -3.04 -7.47
N GLN A 135 6.56 -2.44 -8.02
CA GLN A 135 6.65 -1.11 -8.64
C GLN A 135 6.99 -0.03 -7.63
N SER A 136 6.35 -0.04 -6.45
CA SER A 136 6.63 0.93 -5.40
C SER A 136 8.08 0.87 -4.92
N ALA A 137 8.63 -0.33 -4.78
CA ALA A 137 10.04 -0.52 -4.42
C ALA A 137 10.98 0.07 -5.49
N SER A 138 10.69 -0.18 -6.76
CA SER A 138 11.47 0.33 -7.88
C SER A 138 11.45 1.86 -7.95
N GLN A 139 10.28 2.47 -7.74
CA GLN A 139 10.12 3.93 -7.71
C GLN A 139 10.89 4.57 -6.56
N SER A 140 10.85 3.98 -5.36
CA SER A 140 11.60 4.47 -4.21
C SER A 140 13.11 4.43 -4.44
N GLN A 141 13.63 3.40 -5.10
CA GLN A 141 15.05 3.29 -5.45
C GLN A 141 15.48 4.35 -6.45
N LYS A 142 14.65 4.70 -7.42
CA LYS A 142 14.93 5.75 -8.39
C LYS A 142 15.03 7.14 -7.75
N GLU A 143 14.19 7.44 -6.78
CA GLU A 143 14.21 8.71 -6.07
C GLU A 143 15.48 8.86 -5.23
N GLU A 144 15.95 7.80 -4.60
CA GLU A 144 17.20 7.82 -3.84
C GLU A 144 18.43 8.00 -4.72
N ALA A 145 18.40 7.51 -5.97
CA ALA A 145 19.48 7.64 -6.92
C ALA A 145 19.54 9.03 -7.58
N ALA A 146 18.48 9.80 -7.49
CA ALA A 146 18.41 11.16 -8.01
C ALA A 146 18.85 12.18 -6.97
#